data_cf22fadd7500a78ba5aa39e80a5fbaac
#
_entry.id   cf22fadd7500a78ba5aa39e80a5fbaac
#
_cell.length_a   1.000
_cell.length_b   1.000
_cell.length_c   1.000
_cell.angle_alpha   90.00
_cell.angle_beta   90.00
_cell.angle_gamma   90.00
#
_symmetry.space_group_name_H-M   'P 1'
#
loop_
_entity.id
_entity.type
_entity.pdbx_description
1 polymer ?
#
loop_
_entity_poly.entity_id
_entity_poly.type
_entity_poly.pdbx_seq_one_letter_code
_entity_poly.pdbx_strand_id
1 'polypeptide(L)' 'MTRERRHRVIIELDKTALAELLELPAHTRVLHVTDDPYTDALSILVESDAYAPVIPYAAAPPITLDEARTTEPE' A
#
# COMPACT_ATOMS: atom_id res chain seq x y z
N MET A 1 -5.51 6.84 -41.16
CA MET A 1 -5.93 6.47 -39.82
C MET A 1 -4.82 6.77 -38.83
N THR A 2 -5.11 7.52 -37.81
CA THR A 2 -4.13 7.89 -36.81
C THR A 2 -3.99 6.77 -35.80
N ARG A 3 -2.77 6.32 -35.58
CA ARG A 3 -2.49 5.32 -34.61
C ARG A 3 -2.08 6.01 -33.32
N GLU A 4 -2.78 5.74 -32.25
CA GLU A 4 -2.40 6.25 -30.95
C GLU A 4 -1.06 5.70 -30.51
N ARG A 5 -0.17 6.58 -30.13
CA ARG A 5 1.07 6.16 -29.51
C ARG A 5 0.86 6.12 -28.01
N ARG A 6 1.21 5.02 -27.42
CA ARG A 6 1.10 4.86 -25.98
C ARG A 6 2.46 5.11 -25.36
N HIS A 7 2.50 6.13 -24.55
CA HIS A 7 3.72 6.54 -23.88
C HIS A 7 3.70 5.97 -22.48
N ARG A 8 4.39 4.86 -22.28
CA ARG A 8 4.37 4.14 -21.01
C ARG A 8 5.77 3.87 -20.54
N VAL A 9 5.94 3.90 -19.24
CA VAL A 9 7.18 3.48 -18.58
C VAL A 9 6.81 2.59 -17.40
N ILE A 10 7.77 1.85 -16.92
CA ILE A 10 7.63 1.07 -15.70
C ILE A 10 8.47 1.76 -14.64
N ILE A 11 7.83 2.13 -13.55
CA ILE A 11 8.54 2.73 -12.42
C ILE A 11 8.73 1.65 -11.38
N GLU A 12 9.97 1.30 -11.12
CA GLU A 12 10.30 0.31 -10.12
C GLU A 12 10.66 1.01 -8.82
N LEU A 13 10.12 0.52 -7.74
CA LEU A 13 10.27 1.15 -6.44
C LEU A 13 10.39 0.09 -5.37
N ASP A 14 11.39 0.21 -4.50
CA ASP A 14 11.53 -0.68 -3.36
C ASP A 14 10.31 -0.56 -2.46
N LYS A 15 9.95 -1.66 -1.83
CA LYS A 15 8.86 -1.65 -0.85
C LYS A 15 9.17 -0.72 0.32
N THR A 16 10.44 -0.64 0.73
CA THR A 16 10.86 0.30 1.77
C THR A 16 10.67 1.74 1.34
N ALA A 17 11.07 2.06 0.11
CA ALA A 17 10.90 3.40 -0.44
C ALA A 17 9.40 3.75 -0.58
N LEU A 18 8.57 2.77 -0.92
CA LEU A 18 7.13 2.98 -1.01
C LEU A 18 6.53 3.33 0.35
N ALA A 19 6.94 2.64 1.41
CA ALA A 19 6.48 2.94 2.76
C ALA A 19 6.86 4.38 3.18
N GLU A 20 8.07 4.81 2.83
CA GLU A 20 8.52 6.17 3.11
C GLU A 20 7.74 7.20 2.31
N LEU A 21 7.51 6.93 1.03
CA LEU A 21 6.77 7.82 0.15
C LEU A 21 5.33 8.03 0.64
N LEU A 22 4.72 6.99 1.15
CA LEU A 22 3.36 7.03 1.68
C LEU A 22 3.31 7.60 3.10
N GLU A 23 4.46 7.91 3.70
CA GLU A 23 4.56 8.46 5.05
C GLU A 23 3.92 7.55 6.11
N LEU A 24 4.14 6.26 5.96
CA LEU A 24 3.63 5.27 6.90
C LEU A 24 4.46 5.28 8.19
N PRO A 25 3.91 4.76 9.30
CA PRO A 25 4.65 4.70 10.56
C PRO A 25 6.01 4.03 10.42
N ALA A 26 6.95 4.39 11.30
CA ALA A 26 8.28 3.80 11.29
C ALA A 26 8.20 2.28 11.40
N HIS A 27 9.15 1.60 10.74
CA HIS A 27 9.24 0.14 10.74
C HIS A 27 8.05 -0.58 10.10
N THR A 28 7.27 0.14 9.28
CA THR A 28 6.20 -0.47 8.50
C THR A 28 6.80 -1.20 7.31
N ARG A 29 6.36 -2.42 7.09
CA ARG A 29 6.80 -3.22 5.94
C ARG A 29 5.65 -3.37 4.96
N VAL A 30 5.92 -3.08 3.69
CA VAL A 30 4.98 -3.35 2.61
C VAL A 30 5.16 -4.81 2.20
N LEU A 31 4.11 -5.60 2.31
CA LEU A 31 4.16 -7.02 1.99
C LEU A 31 3.71 -7.30 0.56
N HIS A 32 2.68 -6.59 0.11
CA HIS A 32 2.10 -6.86 -1.20
C HIS A 32 1.31 -5.67 -1.70
N VAL A 33 1.31 -5.47 -3.01
CA VAL A 33 0.52 -4.42 -3.68
C VAL A 33 -0.34 -5.09 -4.72
N THR A 34 -1.64 -4.82 -4.68
CA THR A 34 -2.60 -5.42 -5.60
C THR A 34 -3.43 -4.32 -6.27
N ASP A 35 -3.68 -4.50 -7.54
CA ASP A 35 -4.56 -3.62 -8.30
C ASP A 35 -5.99 -4.14 -8.21
N ASP A 36 -6.93 -3.27 -7.86
CA ASP A 36 -8.34 -3.63 -7.84
C ASP A 36 -8.97 -3.17 -9.16
N PRO A 37 -9.32 -4.10 -10.06
CA PRO A 37 -9.87 -3.71 -11.36
C PRO A 37 -11.28 -3.13 -11.29
N TYR A 38 -11.97 -3.28 -10.18
CA TYR A 38 -13.36 -2.81 -10.05
C TYR A 38 -13.47 -1.40 -9.48
N THR A 39 -12.49 -0.95 -8.73
CA THR A 39 -12.54 0.32 -8.01
C THR A 39 -11.51 1.34 -8.48
N ASP A 40 -10.67 0.97 -9.44
CA ASP A 40 -9.57 1.82 -9.92
C ASP A 40 -8.67 2.27 -8.75
N ALA A 41 -8.48 1.39 -7.79
CA ALA A 41 -7.69 1.67 -6.60
C ALA A 41 -6.61 0.61 -6.43
N LEU A 42 -5.60 0.93 -5.65
CA LEU A 42 -4.58 -0.02 -5.24
C LEU A 42 -4.84 -0.45 -3.80
N SER A 43 -4.63 -1.73 -3.54
CA SER A 43 -4.66 -2.28 -2.19
C SER A 43 -3.23 -2.62 -1.80
N ILE A 44 -2.78 -2.10 -0.67
CA ILE A 44 -1.42 -2.31 -0.20
C ILE A 44 -1.49 -3.01 1.15
N LEU A 45 -0.95 -4.21 1.22
CA LEU A 45 -0.88 -4.96 2.46
C LEU A 45 0.40 -4.57 3.18
N VAL A 46 0.25 -4.07 4.40
CA VAL A 46 1.39 -3.64 5.20
C VAL A 46 1.35 -4.29 6.57
N GLU A 47 2.49 -4.34 7.21
CA GLU A 47 2.65 -4.90 8.54
C GLU A 47 3.46 -3.93 9.40
N SER A 48 2.97 -3.63 10.58
CA SER A 48 3.66 -2.74 11.51
C SER A 48 3.10 -2.96 12.91
N ASP A 49 3.96 -2.80 13.91
CA ASP A 49 3.54 -2.85 15.31
C ASP A 49 2.63 -1.68 15.68
N ALA A 50 2.56 -0.65 14.84
CA ALA A 50 1.67 0.49 15.07
C ALA A 50 0.21 0.13 14.88
N TYR A 51 -0.09 -0.95 14.16
CA TYR A 51 -1.47 -1.35 13.91
C TYR A 51 -1.93 -2.42 14.91
N ALA A 52 -3.24 -2.53 15.09
CA ALA A 52 -3.80 -3.54 15.96
C ALA A 52 -3.47 -4.94 15.43
N PRO A 53 -3.18 -5.90 16.32
CA PRO A 53 -2.87 -7.24 15.88
C PRO A 53 -4.09 -7.92 15.25
N VAL A 54 -3.83 -8.78 14.28
CA VAL A 54 -4.85 -9.58 13.60
C VAL A 54 -4.64 -11.02 14.01
N ILE A 55 -5.73 -11.71 14.35
CA ILE A 55 -5.62 -13.12 14.71
C ILE A 55 -5.17 -13.94 13.50
N PRO A 56 -4.45 -15.03 13.71
CA PRO A 56 -4.01 -15.89 12.62
C PRO A 56 -5.18 -16.32 11.72
N TYR A 57 -4.94 -16.34 10.44
CA TYR A 57 -5.91 -16.73 9.40
C TYR A 57 -7.05 -15.74 9.18
N ALA A 58 -7.09 -14.62 9.91
CA ALA A 58 -8.06 -13.58 9.64
C ALA A 58 -7.53 -12.66 8.54
N ALA A 59 -8.44 -12.12 7.74
CA ALA A 59 -8.06 -11.14 6.73
C ALA A 59 -7.65 -9.84 7.40
N ALA A 60 -6.65 -9.15 6.84
CA ALA A 60 -6.27 -7.84 7.33
C ALA A 60 -7.42 -6.84 7.10
N PRO A 61 -7.75 -6.00 8.09
CA PRO A 61 -8.84 -5.05 7.93
C PRO A 61 -8.45 -3.93 6.97
N PRO A 62 -9.37 -3.46 6.12
CA PRO A 62 -9.09 -2.33 5.26
C PRO A 62 -9.13 -1.02 6.04
N ILE A 63 -8.16 -0.14 5.80
CA ILE A 63 -8.17 1.21 6.36
C ILE A 63 -7.77 2.18 5.25
N THR A 64 -8.04 3.45 5.46
CA THR A 64 -7.64 4.48 4.50
C THR A 64 -6.16 4.83 4.69
N LEU A 65 -5.58 5.48 3.68
CA LEU A 65 -4.19 5.94 3.79
C LEU A 65 -4.02 6.93 4.94
N ASP A 66 -4.98 7.84 5.12
CA ASP A 66 -4.93 8.80 6.21
C ASP A 66 -4.93 8.10 7.56
N GLU A 67 -5.77 7.09 7.73
CA GLU A 67 -5.79 6.31 8.95
C GLU A 67 -4.45 5.59 9.18
N ALA A 68 -3.88 5.04 8.12
CA ALA A 68 -2.61 4.34 8.21
C ALA A 68 -1.48 5.27 8.63
N ARG A 69 -1.47 6.49 8.08
CA ARG A 69 -0.44 7.49 8.40
C ARG A 69 -0.53 8.02 9.82
N THR A 70 -1.75 8.16 10.33
CA THR A 70 -1.98 8.80 11.62
C THR A 70 -2.03 7.83 12.78
N THR A 71 -1.94 6.53 12.52
CA THR A 71 -1.87 5.53 13.58
C THR A 71 -0.54 5.65 14.31
N GLU A 72 -0.59 5.84 15.61
CA GLU A 72 0.62 5.96 16.42
C GLU A 72 0.92 4.64 17.11
N PRO A 73 2.20 4.26 17.21
CA PRO A 73 2.57 3.06 17.96
C PRO A 73 2.35 3.29 19.44
N GLU A 74 1.87 2.29 20.11
CA GLU A 74 1.70 2.34 21.56
C GLU A 74 3.02 2.10 22.29
#